data_a01976be2cb642156b3fb89cb02fb0e9
#
_entry.id   a01976be2cb642156b3fb89cb02fb0e9
#
_cell.length_a   1.000
_cell.length_b   1.000
_cell.length_c   1.000
_cell.angle_alpha   90.00
_cell.angle_beta   90.00
_cell.angle_gamma   90.00
#
_symmetry.space_group_name_H-M   'P 1'
#
loop_
_entity.id
_entity.type
_entity.pdbx_description
1 polymer ?
#
loop_
_entity_poly.entity_id
_entity_poly.type
_entity_poly.pdbx_seq_one_letter_code
_entity_poly.pdbx_strand_id
1 'polypeptide(L)'
;MFVPATLLLLLCDLVLLSCANSTLPFLDDLAPFKVEFHSLNFRNVLHWRQHPGAPEDLQYVVQYKVYGEKQWSDAKLCQAIHDFQCDLSQETSDPREWYYARVQAVSFKGLSPWIISSRFHPRWDTTFSPPQIRLNLTEQGIVVHIRPPRSPLQGRKQNRIAVTKLQKLIFRIYLIHNGIDKDTYETDGCSKKVLIKALSPKTAYCLQAVTVTPPFGRKSTRSPSTCITTA
;
A
#
# COMPACT_ATOMS: atom_id res chain seq x y z
N MET A 1 23.77 66.82 16.08
CA MET A 1 24.12 66.21 14.76
C MET A 1 22.89 65.45 14.29
N PHE A 2 22.07 66.03 13.44
CA PHE A 2 20.88 65.38 12.90
C PHE A 2 21.27 64.52 11.69
N VAL A 3 21.07 63.22 11.75
CA VAL A 3 21.22 62.33 10.59
C VAL A 3 20.01 62.63 9.68
N PRO A 4 20.20 62.98 8.41
CA PRO A 4 19.08 63.30 7.52
C PRO A 4 18.23 62.07 7.28
N ALA A 5 16.90 62.21 7.34
CA ALA A 5 15.91 61.18 7.16
C ALA A 5 16.07 60.37 5.86
N THR A 6 16.68 60.95 4.84
CA THR A 6 17.00 60.30 3.56
C THR A 6 18.04 59.17 3.69
N LEU A 7 19.00 59.29 4.62
CA LEU A 7 20.01 58.26 4.85
C LEU A 7 19.41 57.04 5.56
N LEU A 8 18.40 57.27 6.41
CA LEU A 8 17.68 56.17 7.12
C LEU A 8 16.81 55.36 6.16
N LEU A 9 16.19 56.03 5.17
CA LEU A 9 15.38 55.35 4.15
C LEU A 9 16.24 54.50 3.22
N LEU A 10 17.41 54.98 2.79
CA LEU A 10 18.36 54.19 1.98
C LEU A 10 18.93 52.97 2.69
N LEU A 11 19.13 53.06 4.02
CA LEU A 11 19.56 51.91 4.82
C LEU A 11 18.42 50.90 5.01
N CYS A 12 17.15 51.32 5.06
CA CYS A 12 16.00 50.47 5.13
C CYS A 12 15.79 49.68 3.83
N ASP A 13 15.98 50.33 2.66
CA ASP A 13 15.90 49.67 1.36
C ASP A 13 17.04 48.66 1.15
N LEU A 14 18.23 48.92 1.64
CA LEU A 14 19.35 47.99 1.59
C LEU A 14 19.14 46.74 2.49
N VAL A 15 18.45 46.90 3.62
CA VAL A 15 18.11 45.78 4.50
C VAL A 15 16.94 44.95 3.94
N LEU A 16 16.00 45.58 3.22
CA LEU A 16 14.88 44.90 2.57
C LEU A 16 15.34 44.15 1.31
N LEU A 17 16.36 44.59 0.60
CA LEU A 17 16.94 43.87 -0.55
C LEU A 17 17.79 42.67 -0.14
N SER A 18 18.23 42.56 1.11
CA SER A 18 18.97 41.37 1.60
C SER A 18 18.06 40.26 2.13
N CYS A 19 16.73 40.40 2.11
CA CYS A 19 15.78 39.28 2.15
C CYS A 19 15.68 38.62 0.77
N ALA A 20 16.80 38.49 0.07
CA ALA A 20 16.91 37.70 -1.14
C ALA A 20 16.55 36.27 -0.82
N ASN A 21 15.57 35.75 -1.52
CA ASN A 21 15.17 34.34 -1.58
C ASN A 21 16.40 33.43 -1.45
N SER A 22 16.72 33.02 -0.23
CA SER A 22 17.70 31.96 -0.01
C SER A 22 17.05 30.63 -0.41
N THR A 23 16.94 30.43 -1.72
CA THR A 23 16.63 29.08 -2.24
C THR A 23 17.77 28.19 -1.81
N LEU A 24 17.47 27.24 -0.95
CA LEU A 24 18.45 26.22 -0.56
C LEU A 24 18.98 25.55 -1.84
N PRO A 25 20.29 25.32 -1.96
CA PRO A 25 20.86 24.67 -3.12
C PRO A 25 20.29 23.26 -3.29
N PHE A 26 20.11 22.82 -4.54
CA PHE A 26 19.81 21.42 -4.84
C PHE A 26 21.09 20.59 -4.69
N LEU A 27 20.96 19.48 -4.00
CA LEU A 27 22.03 18.53 -3.73
C LEU A 27 21.64 17.15 -4.29
N ASP A 28 22.14 16.84 -5.49
CA ASP A 28 21.80 15.60 -6.19
C ASP A 28 22.23 14.36 -5.39
N ASP A 29 23.32 14.47 -4.64
CA ASP A 29 23.87 13.41 -3.79
C ASP A 29 22.94 13.02 -2.62
N LEU A 30 21.91 13.81 -2.33
CA LEU A 30 20.91 13.51 -1.31
C LEU A 30 19.64 12.88 -1.90
N ALA A 31 19.52 12.81 -3.23
CA ALA A 31 18.30 12.34 -3.87
C ALA A 31 17.97 10.90 -3.48
N PRO A 32 16.75 10.62 -3.00
CA PRO A 32 16.32 9.24 -2.77
C PRO A 32 16.27 8.50 -4.10
N PHE A 33 16.35 7.16 -4.06
CA PHE A 33 16.23 6.33 -5.25
C PHE A 33 15.29 5.15 -5.02
N LYS A 34 14.88 4.47 -6.11
CA LYS A 34 13.88 3.38 -6.06
C LYS A 34 12.59 3.79 -5.36
N VAL A 35 12.04 4.93 -5.77
CA VAL A 35 10.75 5.42 -5.26
C VAL A 35 9.65 4.62 -5.94
N GLU A 36 9.01 3.70 -5.20
CA GLU A 36 8.04 2.76 -5.76
C GLU A 36 6.91 2.44 -4.77
N PHE A 37 5.71 2.17 -5.29
CA PHE A 37 4.59 1.70 -4.48
C PHE A 37 4.64 0.20 -4.27
N HIS A 38 4.45 -0.22 -3.02
CA HIS A 38 4.12 -1.59 -2.65
C HIS A 38 2.69 -1.62 -2.12
N SER A 39 1.86 -2.47 -2.70
CA SER A 39 0.46 -2.55 -2.28
C SER A 39 0.04 -3.98 -1.96
N LEU A 40 -0.52 -4.14 -0.75
CA LEU A 40 -1.10 -5.38 -0.27
C LEU A 40 -2.49 -5.11 0.32
N ASN A 41 -3.53 -5.73 -0.24
CA ASN A 41 -4.92 -5.55 0.20
C ASN A 41 -5.37 -4.07 0.20
N PHE A 42 -4.90 -3.27 -0.77
CA PHE A 42 -5.11 -1.82 -0.85
C PHE A 42 -4.44 -1.01 0.27
N ARG A 43 -3.47 -1.59 0.96
CA ARG A 43 -2.52 -0.83 1.75
C ARG A 43 -1.40 -0.38 0.82
N ASN A 44 -1.44 0.89 0.43
CA ASN A 44 -0.59 1.46 -0.61
C ASN A 44 0.54 2.24 0.07
N VAL A 45 1.70 1.62 0.16
CA VAL A 45 2.86 2.21 0.84
C VAL A 45 3.90 2.58 -0.21
N LEU A 46 4.30 3.85 -0.22
CA LEU A 46 5.42 4.33 -1.01
C LEU A 46 6.70 3.99 -0.26
N HIS A 47 7.66 3.39 -0.94
CA HIS A 47 9.00 3.07 -0.42
C HIS A 47 10.07 3.76 -1.24
N TRP A 48 11.18 4.07 -0.60
CA TRP A 48 12.38 4.58 -1.26
C TRP A 48 13.63 4.11 -0.53
N ARG A 49 14.76 4.38 -1.12
CA ARG A 49 16.08 4.13 -0.50
C ARG A 49 16.83 5.44 -0.39
N GLN A 50 17.59 5.58 0.67
CA GLN A 50 18.54 6.66 0.86
C GLN A 50 19.74 6.48 -0.08
N HIS A 51 20.24 7.59 -0.62
CA HIS A 51 21.48 7.59 -1.41
C HIS A 51 22.67 7.08 -0.58
N PRO A 52 23.50 6.16 -1.12
CA PRO A 52 24.68 5.69 -0.42
C PRO A 52 25.62 6.87 -0.09
N GLY A 53 26.03 7.00 1.18
CA GLY A 53 26.88 8.09 1.64
C GLY A 53 26.13 9.36 2.04
N ALA A 54 24.80 9.41 1.93
CA ALA A 54 24.02 10.51 2.46
C ALA A 54 24.03 10.51 4.00
N PRO A 55 23.91 11.68 4.66
CA PRO A 55 23.85 11.80 6.12
C PRO A 55 22.70 10.99 6.72
N GLU A 56 22.88 10.45 7.93
CA GLU A 56 21.86 9.68 8.64
C GLU A 56 20.67 10.53 9.13
N ASP A 57 20.86 11.85 9.26
CA ASP A 57 19.89 12.80 9.80
C ASP A 57 18.98 13.43 8.72
N LEU A 58 18.94 12.84 7.50
CA LEU A 58 18.06 13.32 6.44
C LEU A 58 16.59 13.16 6.83
N GLN A 59 15.83 14.18 6.50
CA GLN A 59 14.38 14.14 6.51
C GLN A 59 13.84 14.01 5.10
N TYR A 60 12.65 13.43 4.98
CA TYR A 60 11.97 13.27 3.70
C TYR A 60 10.61 13.94 3.74
N VAL A 61 10.25 14.56 2.63
CA VAL A 61 8.91 15.08 2.37
C VAL A 61 8.31 14.32 1.19
N VAL A 62 7.04 13.99 1.30
CA VAL A 62 6.31 13.20 0.30
C VAL A 62 5.13 14.00 -0.22
N GLN A 63 4.95 13.96 -1.53
CA GLN A 63 3.78 14.50 -2.21
C GLN A 63 3.18 13.46 -3.14
N TYR A 64 1.90 13.60 -3.42
CA TYR A 64 1.15 12.74 -4.35
C TYR A 64 0.25 13.56 -5.25
N LYS A 65 -0.23 12.96 -6.33
CA LYS A 65 -1.31 13.52 -7.16
C LYS A 65 -2.04 12.43 -7.94
N VAL A 66 -3.28 12.70 -8.30
CA VAL A 66 -4.02 11.92 -9.29
C VAL A 66 -3.45 12.22 -10.68
N TYR A 67 -3.39 11.22 -11.55
CA TYR A 67 -2.98 11.39 -12.94
C TYR A 67 -3.88 12.41 -13.66
N GLY A 68 -3.27 13.36 -14.34
CA GLY A 68 -3.96 14.48 -15.00
C GLY A 68 -4.07 15.76 -14.17
N GLU A 69 -3.94 15.70 -12.85
CA GLU A 69 -3.87 16.90 -12.02
C GLU A 69 -2.56 17.67 -12.26
N LYS A 70 -2.66 19.01 -12.25
CA LYS A 70 -1.49 19.87 -12.43
C LYS A 70 -0.68 20.03 -11.14
N GLN A 71 -1.35 20.08 -10.00
CA GLN A 71 -0.75 20.36 -8.71
C GLN A 71 -0.44 19.10 -7.92
N TRP A 72 0.63 19.15 -7.13
CA TRP A 72 0.98 18.15 -6.15
C TRP A 72 0.37 18.49 -4.79
N SER A 73 -0.09 17.49 -4.07
CA SER A 73 -0.63 17.58 -2.71
C SER A 73 0.35 16.98 -1.71
N ASP A 74 0.50 17.60 -0.55
CA ASP A 74 1.35 17.06 0.51
C ASP A 74 0.70 15.83 1.15
N ALA A 75 1.49 14.78 1.32
CA ALA A 75 1.13 13.64 2.16
C ALA A 75 1.28 14.07 3.63
N LYS A 76 0.18 14.45 4.28
CA LYS A 76 0.19 15.13 5.59
C LYS A 76 0.96 14.39 6.68
N LEU A 77 0.93 13.06 6.68
CA LEU A 77 1.61 12.24 7.67
C LEU A 77 3.09 11.95 7.33
N CYS A 78 3.55 12.42 6.16
CA CYS A 78 4.89 12.13 5.66
C CYS A 78 5.62 13.43 5.30
N GLN A 79 5.59 14.38 6.22
CA GLN A 79 6.34 15.64 6.13
C GLN A 79 7.44 15.65 7.19
N ALA A 80 8.67 15.85 6.76
CA ALA A 80 9.87 15.85 7.63
C ALA A 80 10.06 14.52 8.41
N ILE A 81 9.85 13.38 7.75
CA ILE A 81 10.02 12.04 8.34
C ILE A 81 11.43 11.50 8.09
N HIS A 82 11.90 10.61 8.98
CA HIS A 82 13.18 9.90 8.83
C HIS A 82 13.00 8.49 8.26
N ASP A 83 11.76 7.99 8.21
CA ASP A 83 11.42 6.70 7.63
C ASP A 83 11.64 6.68 6.12
N PHE A 84 11.90 5.50 5.57
CA PHE A 84 12.04 5.25 4.13
C PHE A 84 10.76 4.71 3.50
N GLN A 85 9.63 5.02 4.11
CA GLN A 85 8.30 4.63 3.63
C GLN A 85 7.22 5.62 4.07
N CYS A 86 6.16 5.69 3.29
CA CYS A 86 4.98 6.52 3.56
C CYS A 86 3.70 5.75 3.20
N ASP A 87 2.79 5.56 4.16
CA ASP A 87 1.50 4.92 3.91
C ASP A 87 0.54 5.94 3.28
N LEU A 88 0.31 5.82 1.98
CA LEU A 88 -0.56 6.66 1.17
C LEU A 88 -1.94 6.02 0.92
N SER A 89 -2.36 5.05 1.73
CA SER A 89 -3.61 4.31 1.52
C SER A 89 -4.83 5.19 1.50
N GLN A 90 -4.85 6.28 2.28
CA GLN A 90 -5.98 7.21 2.31
C GLN A 90 -5.96 8.16 1.11
N GLU A 91 -4.79 8.67 0.76
CA GLU A 91 -4.54 9.58 -0.35
C GLU A 91 -4.81 8.91 -1.70
N THR A 92 -4.61 7.60 -1.79
CA THR A 92 -4.82 6.77 -2.99
C THR A 92 -6.02 5.82 -2.82
N SER A 93 -7.05 6.26 -2.11
CA SER A 93 -8.19 5.42 -1.70
C SER A 93 -9.19 5.11 -2.82
N ASP A 94 -9.27 5.90 -3.90
CA ASP A 94 -10.07 5.54 -5.06
C ASP A 94 -9.32 4.51 -5.93
N PRO A 95 -9.79 3.25 -5.96
CA PRO A 95 -9.11 2.19 -6.69
C PRO A 95 -9.25 2.30 -8.22
N ARG A 96 -9.95 3.29 -8.73
CA ARG A 96 -10.16 3.53 -10.18
C ARG A 96 -9.21 4.55 -10.76
N GLU A 97 -8.55 5.32 -9.90
CA GLU A 97 -7.65 6.40 -10.30
C GLU A 97 -6.20 5.91 -10.45
N TRP A 98 -5.44 6.65 -11.25
CA TRP A 98 -4.01 6.51 -11.38
C TRP A 98 -3.31 7.57 -10.55
N TYR A 99 -2.24 7.20 -9.88
CA TYR A 99 -1.51 8.08 -8.98
C TYR A 99 -0.03 8.17 -9.33
N TYR A 100 0.55 9.29 -8.98
CA TYR A 100 1.97 9.48 -8.82
C TYR A 100 2.26 9.93 -7.40
N ALA A 101 3.42 9.55 -6.90
CA ALA A 101 4.00 10.13 -5.70
C ALA A 101 5.42 10.59 -5.99
N ARG A 102 5.93 11.51 -5.17
CA ARG A 102 7.31 11.96 -5.24
C ARG A 102 7.88 12.20 -3.87
N VAL A 103 9.18 12.01 -3.74
CA VAL A 103 9.93 12.16 -2.50
C VAL A 103 11.09 13.11 -2.71
N GLN A 104 11.34 13.96 -1.75
CA GLN A 104 12.48 14.86 -1.69
C GLN A 104 13.18 14.69 -0.35
N ALA A 105 14.49 14.59 -0.35
CA ALA A 105 15.28 14.65 0.86
C ALA A 105 15.55 16.11 1.25
N VAL A 106 15.51 16.37 2.55
CA VAL A 106 15.70 17.68 3.16
C VAL A 106 16.83 17.59 4.17
N SER A 107 17.79 18.47 4.07
CA SER A 107 18.90 18.61 4.99
C SER A 107 19.13 20.08 5.34
N PHE A 108 19.89 20.35 6.40
CA PHE A 108 20.30 21.72 6.74
C PHE A 108 21.19 22.36 5.67
N LYS A 109 21.82 21.55 4.79
CA LYS A 109 22.66 22.03 3.70
C LYS A 109 21.88 22.36 2.43
N GLY A 110 20.69 21.79 2.25
CA GLY A 110 19.90 21.97 1.06
C GLY A 110 18.84 20.90 0.84
N LEU A 111 18.22 20.93 -0.33
CA LEU A 111 17.17 20.02 -0.76
C LEU A 111 17.68 19.12 -1.89
N SER A 112 17.22 17.89 -1.96
CA SER A 112 17.43 17.08 -3.15
C SER A 112 16.47 17.49 -4.28
N PRO A 113 16.69 17.07 -5.53
CA PRO A 113 15.63 17.00 -6.52
C PRO A 113 14.47 16.11 -6.04
N TRP A 114 13.28 16.36 -6.58
CA TRP A 114 12.14 15.46 -6.41
C TRP A 114 12.31 14.20 -7.25
N ILE A 115 12.23 13.05 -6.63
CA ILE A 115 12.21 11.76 -7.35
C ILE A 115 10.79 11.24 -7.40
N ILE A 116 10.30 11.00 -8.61
CA ILE A 116 8.92 10.61 -8.90
C ILE A 116 8.84 9.09 -9.04
N SER A 117 7.81 8.47 -8.45
CA SER A 117 7.51 7.06 -8.63
C SER A 117 7.05 6.73 -10.04
N SER A 118 7.06 5.45 -10.40
CA SER A 118 6.23 4.97 -11.51
C SER A 118 4.75 5.24 -11.23
N ARG A 119 3.94 5.27 -12.29
CA ARG A 119 2.48 5.40 -12.19
C ARG A 119 1.91 4.19 -11.46
N PHE A 120 1.05 4.45 -10.49
CA PHE A 120 0.43 3.46 -9.63
C PHE A 120 -1.09 3.45 -9.80
N HIS A 121 -1.67 2.26 -9.90
CA HIS A 121 -3.12 2.08 -9.95
C HIS A 121 -3.56 1.05 -8.91
N PRO A 122 -4.27 1.46 -7.83
CA PRO A 122 -4.56 0.58 -6.70
C PRO A 122 -5.23 -0.75 -7.09
N ARG A 123 -6.17 -0.73 -8.04
CA ARG A 123 -6.87 -1.94 -8.49
C ARG A 123 -5.96 -2.91 -9.24
N TRP A 124 -5.01 -2.41 -10.02
CA TRP A 124 -4.19 -3.24 -10.89
C TRP A 124 -2.88 -3.67 -10.23
N ASP A 125 -2.33 -2.82 -9.37
CA ASP A 125 -1.00 -3.04 -8.80
C ASP A 125 -1.04 -3.67 -7.41
N THR A 126 -2.22 -3.65 -6.72
CA THR A 126 -2.33 -4.31 -5.42
C THR A 126 -2.24 -5.84 -5.55
N THR A 127 -1.56 -6.44 -4.60
CA THR A 127 -1.56 -7.88 -4.37
C THR A 127 -2.52 -8.22 -3.23
N PHE A 128 -2.87 -9.49 -3.08
CA PHE A 128 -3.79 -9.92 -2.04
C PHE A 128 -3.17 -10.99 -1.17
N SER A 129 -3.49 -10.96 0.12
CA SER A 129 -3.23 -12.08 1.01
C SER A 129 -4.26 -13.20 0.79
N PRO A 130 -3.96 -14.44 1.18
CA PRO A 130 -4.94 -15.51 1.14
C PRO A 130 -6.11 -15.22 2.08
N PRO A 131 -7.31 -15.80 1.81
CA PRO A 131 -8.42 -15.73 2.74
C PRO A 131 -8.13 -16.59 3.98
N GLN A 132 -8.72 -16.23 5.10
CA GLN A 132 -8.77 -17.12 6.27
C GLN A 132 -9.88 -18.16 6.07
N ILE A 133 -9.60 -19.41 6.38
CA ILE A 133 -10.58 -20.50 6.33
C ILE A 133 -10.79 -21.11 7.72
N ARG A 134 -12.01 -21.59 7.95
CA ARG A 134 -12.38 -22.41 9.11
C ARG A 134 -13.22 -23.58 8.61
N LEU A 135 -13.02 -24.73 9.18
CA LEU A 135 -13.67 -25.98 8.77
C LEU A 135 -14.67 -26.44 9.83
N ASN A 136 -15.84 -26.85 9.38
CA ASN A 136 -16.82 -27.56 10.20
C ASN A 136 -17.20 -28.88 9.51
N LEU A 137 -17.18 -29.96 10.24
CA LEU A 137 -17.70 -31.25 9.78
C LEU A 137 -19.22 -31.26 9.95
N THR A 138 -19.92 -31.74 8.93
CA THR A 138 -21.37 -31.99 8.94
C THR A 138 -21.66 -33.37 8.35
N GLU A 139 -22.87 -33.85 8.50
CA GLU A 139 -23.32 -35.11 7.87
C GLU A 139 -23.19 -35.11 6.34
N GLN A 140 -23.23 -33.93 5.72
CA GLN A 140 -23.13 -33.75 4.27
C GLN A 140 -21.68 -33.60 3.77
N GLY A 141 -20.69 -33.47 4.66
CA GLY A 141 -19.28 -33.26 4.33
C GLY A 141 -18.64 -32.08 5.10
N ILE A 142 -17.55 -31.57 4.59
CA ILE A 142 -16.80 -30.45 5.19
C ILE A 142 -17.36 -29.10 4.69
N VAL A 143 -17.83 -28.28 5.61
CA VAL A 143 -18.19 -26.87 5.33
C VAL A 143 -16.97 -26.00 5.57
N VAL A 144 -16.47 -25.36 4.51
CA VAL A 144 -15.37 -24.41 4.56
C VAL A 144 -15.95 -22.99 4.70
N HIS A 145 -15.73 -22.36 5.83
CA HIS A 145 -16.08 -20.95 6.04
C HIS A 145 -14.92 -20.07 5.57
N ILE A 146 -15.22 -19.10 4.71
CA ILE A 146 -14.22 -18.21 4.09
C ILE A 146 -14.37 -16.81 4.63
N ARG A 147 -13.27 -16.22 5.11
CA ARG A 147 -13.19 -14.84 5.51
C ARG A 147 -12.20 -14.10 4.60
N PRO A 148 -12.68 -13.19 3.74
CA PRO A 148 -11.83 -12.37 2.87
C PRO A 148 -10.82 -11.52 3.66
N PRO A 149 -9.65 -11.20 3.07
CA PRO A 149 -8.77 -10.16 3.58
C PRO A 149 -9.48 -8.81 3.71
N ARG A 150 -8.94 -7.95 4.56
CA ARG A 150 -9.48 -6.60 4.77
C ARG A 150 -8.48 -5.55 4.33
N SER A 151 -9.00 -4.52 3.68
CA SER A 151 -8.28 -3.29 3.34
C SER A 151 -8.08 -2.43 4.60
N PRO A 152 -7.09 -1.53 4.65
CA PRO A 152 -6.99 -0.50 5.68
C PRO A 152 -8.10 0.55 5.55
N LEU A 153 -8.74 0.67 4.38
CA LEU A 153 -9.81 1.63 4.15
C LEU A 153 -11.03 1.33 5.02
N GLN A 154 -11.64 2.39 5.53
CA GLN A 154 -12.78 2.30 6.43
C GLN A 154 -14.09 2.57 5.69
N GLY A 155 -15.11 1.79 5.98
CA GLY A 155 -16.47 2.02 5.55
C GLY A 155 -17.23 2.98 6.47
N ARG A 156 -18.51 3.25 6.14
CA ARG A 156 -19.38 4.18 6.89
C ARG A 156 -19.49 3.91 8.41
N LYS A 157 -19.26 2.67 8.84
CA LYS A 157 -19.30 2.27 10.28
C LYS A 157 -17.90 2.16 10.89
N GLN A 158 -16.89 2.82 10.32
CA GLN A 158 -15.48 2.75 10.71
C GLN A 158 -14.87 1.33 10.72
N ASN A 159 -15.57 0.35 10.16
CA ASN A 159 -15.04 -1.00 9.99
C ASN A 159 -14.19 -1.09 8.73
N ARG A 160 -13.07 -1.79 8.80
CA ARG A 160 -12.24 -2.08 7.63
C ARG A 160 -13.03 -2.78 6.54
N ILE A 161 -12.91 -2.32 5.31
CA ILE A 161 -13.63 -2.85 4.15
C ILE A 161 -12.99 -4.19 3.72
N ALA A 162 -13.81 -5.20 3.45
CA ALA A 162 -13.31 -6.44 2.81
C ALA A 162 -12.86 -6.13 1.37
N VAL A 163 -11.71 -6.65 0.96
CA VAL A 163 -11.15 -6.40 -0.39
C VAL A 163 -12.09 -6.79 -1.52
N THR A 164 -12.99 -7.76 -1.29
CA THR A 164 -14.01 -8.19 -2.25
C THR A 164 -15.09 -7.14 -2.55
N LYS A 165 -15.18 -6.09 -1.74
CA LYS A 165 -16.04 -4.93 -2.02
C LYS A 165 -15.36 -3.89 -2.91
N LEU A 166 -14.04 -3.91 -2.99
CA LEU A 166 -13.23 -2.98 -3.78
C LEU A 166 -12.90 -3.56 -5.15
N GLN A 167 -12.80 -4.90 -5.23
CA GLN A 167 -12.45 -5.61 -6.46
C GLN A 167 -13.11 -6.99 -6.51
N LYS A 168 -13.49 -7.42 -7.71
CA LYS A 168 -13.96 -8.80 -7.95
C LYS A 168 -12.78 -9.77 -7.78
N LEU A 169 -12.93 -10.72 -6.88
CA LEU A 169 -11.95 -11.76 -6.57
C LEU A 169 -12.61 -13.12 -6.59
N ILE A 170 -11.80 -14.16 -6.77
CA ILE A 170 -12.18 -15.58 -6.65
C ILE A 170 -11.33 -16.17 -5.52
N PHE A 171 -11.92 -17.09 -4.75
CA PHE A 171 -11.18 -17.90 -3.81
C PHE A 171 -11.10 -19.32 -4.37
N ARG A 172 -9.87 -19.85 -4.42
CA ARG A 172 -9.61 -21.23 -4.80
C ARG A 172 -9.16 -22.00 -3.57
N ILE A 173 -9.82 -23.11 -3.29
CA ILE A 173 -9.60 -23.98 -2.12
C ILE A 173 -9.01 -25.27 -2.62
N TYR A 174 -7.90 -25.69 -2.04
CA TYR A 174 -7.22 -26.94 -2.33
C TYR A 174 -7.58 -27.94 -1.22
N LEU A 175 -8.11 -29.09 -1.61
CA LEU A 175 -8.31 -30.24 -0.73
C LEU A 175 -7.07 -31.12 -0.81
N ILE A 176 -6.41 -31.35 0.31
CA ILE A 176 -5.13 -32.06 0.41
C ILE A 176 -5.33 -33.32 1.23
N HIS A 177 -4.86 -34.44 0.71
CA HIS A 177 -4.81 -35.71 1.40
C HIS A 177 -3.42 -36.34 1.25
N ASN A 178 -2.80 -36.77 2.35
CA ASN A 178 -1.43 -37.30 2.37
C ASN A 178 -0.39 -36.38 1.69
N GLY A 179 -0.53 -35.06 1.87
CA GLY A 179 0.39 -34.06 1.31
C GLY A 179 0.19 -33.74 -0.18
N ILE A 180 -0.79 -34.37 -0.84
CA ILE A 180 -1.08 -34.22 -2.27
C ILE A 180 -2.40 -33.47 -2.47
N ASP A 181 -2.44 -32.51 -3.38
CA ASP A 181 -3.67 -31.84 -3.82
C ASP A 181 -4.59 -32.88 -4.48
N LYS A 182 -5.68 -33.25 -3.82
CA LYS A 182 -6.66 -34.22 -4.30
C LYS A 182 -7.68 -33.58 -5.22
N ASP A 183 -8.12 -32.36 -4.87
CA ASP A 183 -9.18 -31.66 -5.58
C ASP A 183 -9.06 -30.15 -5.36
N THR A 184 -9.76 -29.37 -6.21
CA THR A 184 -9.75 -27.90 -6.16
C THR A 184 -11.16 -27.38 -6.36
N TYR A 185 -11.57 -26.47 -5.48
CA TYR A 185 -12.87 -25.81 -5.50
C TYR A 185 -12.69 -24.31 -5.70
N GLU A 186 -13.52 -23.71 -6.56
CA GLU A 186 -13.53 -22.26 -6.74
C GLU A 186 -14.86 -21.69 -6.29
N THR A 187 -14.79 -20.47 -5.75
CA THR A 187 -15.98 -19.71 -5.39
C THR A 187 -15.73 -18.23 -5.62
N ASP A 188 -16.79 -17.50 -5.91
CA ASP A 188 -16.71 -16.04 -6.00
C ASP A 188 -16.36 -15.41 -4.64
N GLY A 189 -15.83 -14.20 -4.66
CA GLY A 189 -15.41 -13.47 -3.46
C GLY A 189 -16.57 -13.07 -2.53
N CYS A 190 -17.82 -13.23 -2.95
CA CYS A 190 -19.02 -12.94 -2.18
C CYS A 190 -19.47 -14.14 -1.35
N SER A 191 -19.15 -15.36 -1.78
CA SER A 191 -19.52 -16.60 -1.10
C SER A 191 -18.70 -16.76 0.18
N LYS A 192 -19.42 -16.97 1.28
CA LYS A 192 -18.81 -17.11 2.61
C LYS A 192 -18.58 -18.57 3.01
N LYS A 193 -19.13 -19.51 2.26
CA LYS A 193 -19.10 -20.94 2.55
C LYS A 193 -19.01 -21.77 1.28
N VAL A 194 -18.26 -22.86 1.36
CA VAL A 194 -18.20 -23.92 0.35
C VAL A 194 -18.43 -25.25 1.05
N LEU A 195 -19.26 -26.12 0.49
CA LEU A 195 -19.49 -27.49 0.98
C LEU A 195 -18.71 -28.46 0.09
N ILE A 196 -17.83 -29.23 0.72
CA ILE A 196 -17.05 -30.31 0.08
C ILE A 196 -17.70 -31.63 0.45
N LYS A 197 -18.18 -32.35 -0.55
CA LYS A 197 -18.88 -33.63 -0.43
C LYS A 197 -18.01 -34.80 -0.91
N ALA A 198 -18.55 -36.00 -0.85
CA ALA A 198 -17.92 -37.22 -1.37
C ALA A 198 -16.53 -37.52 -0.78
N LEU A 199 -16.39 -37.32 0.51
CA LEU A 199 -15.16 -37.59 1.25
C LEU A 199 -15.18 -39.03 1.83
N SER A 200 -14.01 -39.66 1.89
CA SER A 200 -13.87 -40.97 2.55
C SER A 200 -14.06 -40.82 4.06
N PRO A 201 -14.74 -41.77 4.75
CA PRO A 201 -14.89 -41.71 6.19
C PRO A 201 -13.55 -41.95 6.90
N LYS A 202 -13.45 -41.51 8.14
CA LYS A 202 -12.27 -41.69 9.02
C LYS A 202 -10.94 -41.24 8.37
N THR A 203 -11.01 -40.22 7.53
CA THR A 203 -9.90 -39.79 6.71
C THR A 203 -9.54 -38.33 7.06
N ALA A 204 -8.25 -38.07 7.26
CA ALA A 204 -7.74 -36.75 7.54
C ALA A 204 -7.56 -35.96 6.23
N TYR A 205 -8.18 -34.82 6.14
CA TYR A 205 -8.04 -33.85 5.04
C TYR A 205 -7.52 -32.53 5.55
N CYS A 206 -6.59 -31.95 4.82
CA CYS A 206 -6.11 -30.58 5.05
C CYS A 206 -6.56 -29.68 3.91
N LEU A 207 -6.87 -28.42 4.23
CA LEU A 207 -7.31 -27.45 3.25
C LEU A 207 -6.45 -26.20 3.31
N GLN A 208 -6.19 -25.65 2.14
CA GLN A 208 -5.54 -24.36 1.95
C GLN A 208 -6.34 -23.55 0.94
N ALA A 209 -6.24 -22.21 1.01
CA ALA A 209 -6.92 -21.36 0.06
C ALA A 209 -6.00 -20.25 -0.48
N VAL A 210 -6.29 -19.79 -1.69
CA VAL A 210 -5.64 -18.64 -2.31
C VAL A 210 -6.69 -17.64 -2.79
N THR A 211 -6.30 -16.38 -2.83
CA THR A 211 -7.05 -15.32 -3.52
C THR A 211 -6.57 -15.23 -4.96
N VAL A 212 -7.50 -15.22 -5.92
CA VAL A 212 -7.22 -15.11 -7.35
C VAL A 212 -7.84 -13.83 -7.89
N THR A 213 -7.09 -13.08 -8.68
CA THR A 213 -7.54 -11.87 -9.38
C THR A 213 -7.90 -12.24 -10.83
N PRO A 214 -9.20 -12.36 -11.20
CA PRO A 214 -9.62 -12.93 -12.47
C PRO A 214 -8.98 -12.32 -13.73
N PRO A 215 -8.90 -10.98 -13.88
CA PRO A 215 -8.39 -10.40 -15.12
C PRO A 215 -6.94 -10.78 -15.45
N PHE A 216 -6.14 -11.07 -14.41
CA PHE A 216 -4.69 -11.29 -14.57
C PHE A 216 -4.25 -12.70 -14.17
N GLY A 217 -5.14 -13.53 -13.65
CA GLY A 217 -4.81 -14.86 -13.12
C GLY A 217 -3.82 -14.85 -11.96
N ARG A 218 -3.51 -13.65 -11.39
CA ARG A 218 -2.56 -13.54 -10.27
C ARG A 218 -3.14 -14.20 -9.03
N LYS A 219 -2.29 -14.93 -8.30
CA LYS A 219 -2.66 -15.67 -7.09
C LYS A 219 -1.88 -15.14 -5.89
N SER A 220 -2.52 -15.14 -4.72
CA SER A 220 -1.82 -14.98 -3.46
C SER A 220 -0.95 -16.21 -3.14
N THR A 221 -0.15 -16.12 -2.08
CA THR A 221 0.36 -17.32 -1.39
C THR A 221 -0.79 -18.18 -0.89
N ARG A 222 -0.53 -19.46 -0.60
CA ARG A 222 -1.51 -20.34 0.07
C ARG A 222 -1.71 -19.91 1.53
N SER A 223 -2.92 -20.05 2.03
CA SER A 223 -3.20 -19.87 3.46
C SER A 223 -2.47 -20.94 4.30
N PRO A 224 -2.32 -20.72 5.61
CA PRO A 224 -1.96 -21.82 6.51
C PRO A 224 -2.90 -23.01 6.31
N SER A 225 -2.34 -24.21 6.45
CA SER A 225 -3.10 -25.45 6.32
C SER A 225 -4.02 -25.65 7.52
N THR A 226 -5.29 -25.96 7.26
CA THR A 226 -6.28 -26.27 8.29
C THR A 226 -6.79 -27.69 8.03
N CYS A 227 -6.66 -28.58 9.02
CA CYS A 227 -6.98 -30.00 8.85
C CYS A 227 -8.20 -30.41 9.68
N ILE A 228 -8.93 -31.44 9.21
CA ILE A 228 -10.08 -32.06 9.87
C ILE A 228 -10.17 -33.52 9.46
N THR A 229 -10.64 -34.38 10.39
CA THR A 229 -10.89 -35.78 10.10
C THR A 229 -12.38 -35.99 9.93
N THR A 230 -12.77 -36.71 8.87
CA THR A 230 -14.16 -37.11 8.63
C THR A 230 -14.61 -38.19 9.64
N ALA A 231 -15.92 -38.24 9.90
CA ALA A 231 -16.51 -39.27 10.78
C ALA A 231 -16.54 -40.65 10.13
#